data_2545afa0c1cf9edb20e0ae4d0ebfc9fb
#
_entry.id   2545afa0c1cf9edb20e0ae4d0ebfc9fb
#
_cell.length_a   1.000
_cell.length_b   1.000
_cell.length_c   1.000
_cell.angle_alpha   90.00
_cell.angle_beta   90.00
_cell.angle_gamma   90.00
#
_symmetry.space_group_name_H-M   'P 1'
#
loop_
_entity.id
_entity.type
_entity.pdbx_description
1 polymer ?
#
loop_
_entity_poly.entity_id
_entity_poly.type
_entity_poly.pdbx_seq_one_letter_code
_entity_poly.pdbx_strand_id
1 'polypeptide(L)'
;IGDYRIEDIEVGAAFDIDEAKVGKDLSEAIFAGPNNTLKFAEVPHLGVPVERGMTHDSIGKYVKRLVKKSSHPTANIVGILEDREVDVVINYLPVGSEDATKWYVEQILNARCGMVNCIPVFIAKEEYWQGRFQERGLPIIGDDIKSQVGATILHRVLTRLFEDRGAEIENTYQLNFGGNT
;
A
#
# COMPACT_ATOMS: atom_id res chain seq x y z
N ILE A 1 12.58 -8.05 13.83
CA ILE A 1 11.42 -8.06 14.72
C ILE A 1 11.16 -9.51 15.10
N GLY A 2 11.15 -9.84 16.39
CA GLY A 2 11.22 -11.22 16.82
C GLY A 2 12.52 -11.86 16.35
N ASP A 3 12.44 -13.05 15.79
CA ASP A 3 13.59 -13.77 15.26
C ASP A 3 13.91 -13.45 13.80
N TYR A 4 13.07 -12.61 13.13
CA TYR A 4 13.22 -12.24 11.73
C TYR A 4 14.12 -11.03 11.53
N ARG A 5 14.96 -11.07 10.49
CA ARG A 5 15.77 -9.98 9.95
C ARG A 5 15.16 -9.47 8.65
N ILE A 6 15.62 -8.32 8.17
CA ILE A 6 15.19 -7.77 6.87
C ILE A 6 15.59 -8.71 5.71
N GLU A 7 16.74 -9.36 5.83
CA GLU A 7 17.26 -10.32 4.85
C GLU A 7 16.46 -11.62 4.74
N ASP A 8 15.60 -11.91 5.73
CA ASP A 8 14.70 -13.07 5.73
C ASP A 8 13.40 -12.81 4.93
N ILE A 9 13.22 -11.57 4.42
CA ILE A 9 12.05 -11.20 3.63
C ILE A 9 12.34 -11.44 2.16
N GLU A 10 11.61 -12.37 1.56
CA GLU A 10 11.64 -12.63 0.14
C GLU A 10 10.42 -12.03 -0.55
N VAL A 11 10.61 -11.38 -1.70
CA VAL A 11 9.51 -10.87 -2.51
C VAL A 11 9.12 -11.94 -3.51
N GLY A 12 7.94 -12.53 -3.35
CA GLY A 12 7.44 -13.59 -4.22
C GLY A 12 6.67 -13.09 -5.45
N ALA A 13 5.93 -12.00 -5.33
CA ALA A 13 5.07 -11.48 -6.39
C ALA A 13 4.92 -9.96 -6.33
N ALA A 14 4.62 -9.35 -7.47
CA ALA A 14 4.30 -7.94 -7.56
C ALA A 14 3.23 -7.69 -8.63
N PHE A 15 2.32 -6.76 -8.35
CA PHE A 15 1.20 -6.43 -9.24
C PHE A 15 1.09 -4.93 -9.44
N ASP A 16 0.98 -4.48 -10.68
CA ASP A 16 0.72 -3.09 -11.03
C ASP A 16 -0.16 -3.03 -12.30
N ILE A 17 -0.66 -1.86 -12.63
CA ILE A 17 -1.46 -1.63 -13.85
C ILE A 17 -0.74 -0.76 -14.86
N ASP A 18 0.37 -0.13 -14.48
CA ASP A 18 1.13 0.79 -15.33
C ASP A 18 1.92 0.02 -16.41
N GLU A 19 1.71 0.41 -17.70
CA GLU A 19 2.45 -0.12 -18.84
C GLU A 19 3.99 0.04 -18.67
N ALA A 20 4.42 1.08 -17.97
CA ALA A 20 5.83 1.32 -17.72
C ALA A 20 6.47 0.32 -16.73
N LYS A 21 5.65 -0.40 -15.96
CA LYS A 21 6.08 -1.32 -14.90
C LYS A 21 5.80 -2.79 -15.22
N VAL A 22 4.60 -3.08 -15.74
CA VAL A 22 4.19 -4.46 -16.05
C VAL A 22 5.15 -5.14 -17.00
N GLY A 23 5.58 -6.33 -16.65
CA GLY A 23 6.55 -7.15 -17.40
C GLY A 23 8.02 -6.85 -17.08
N LYS A 24 8.32 -5.82 -16.29
CA LYS A 24 9.68 -5.57 -15.80
C LYS A 24 9.94 -6.32 -14.49
N ASP A 25 11.22 -6.55 -14.20
CA ASP A 25 11.62 -6.97 -12.86
C ASP A 25 11.24 -5.90 -11.82
N LEU A 26 10.80 -6.33 -10.65
CA LEU A 26 10.37 -5.42 -9.58
C LEU A 26 11.46 -4.40 -9.21
N SER A 27 12.74 -4.81 -9.23
CA SER A 27 13.89 -3.92 -8.96
C SER A 27 13.97 -2.72 -9.90
N GLU A 28 13.50 -2.88 -11.14
CA GLU A 28 13.41 -1.82 -12.14
C GLU A 28 12.08 -1.08 -12.08
N ALA A 29 11.00 -1.84 -11.88
CA ALA A 29 9.64 -1.33 -11.91
C ALA A 29 9.37 -0.30 -10.81
N ILE A 30 9.93 -0.47 -9.61
CA ILE A 30 9.78 0.48 -8.50
C ILE A 30 10.32 1.89 -8.82
N PHE A 31 11.19 2.01 -9.81
CA PHE A 31 11.74 3.30 -10.26
C PHE A 31 11.18 3.74 -11.63
N ALA A 32 10.34 2.92 -12.25
CA ALA A 32 9.78 3.21 -13.56
C ALA A 32 8.52 4.09 -13.48
N GLY A 33 8.25 4.82 -14.57
CA GLY A 33 7.07 5.67 -14.69
C GLY A 33 7.15 6.96 -13.86
N PRO A 34 6.04 7.67 -13.72
CA PRO A 34 5.95 8.82 -12.85
C PRO A 34 6.19 8.40 -11.40
N ASN A 35 7.31 8.81 -10.84
CA ASN A 35 7.71 8.47 -9.49
C ASN A 35 8.23 9.72 -8.78
N ASN A 36 7.64 10.06 -7.64
CA ASN A 36 8.04 11.20 -6.81
C ASN A 36 8.91 10.79 -5.62
N THR A 37 9.29 9.52 -5.52
CA THR A 37 10.14 9.00 -4.46
C THR A 37 11.61 9.15 -4.84
N LEU A 38 12.43 9.67 -3.92
CA LEU A 38 13.86 9.71 -4.08
C LEU A 38 14.44 8.30 -4.05
N LYS A 39 15.36 8.01 -4.97
CA LYS A 39 16.09 6.75 -4.96
C LYS A 39 17.19 6.81 -3.90
N PHE A 40 17.09 5.99 -2.86
CA PHE A 40 18.07 5.95 -1.76
C PHE A 40 19.13 4.87 -1.94
N ALA A 41 18.83 3.83 -2.69
CA ALA A 41 19.69 2.67 -2.86
C ALA A 41 19.49 2.04 -4.23
N GLU A 42 20.49 1.32 -4.69
CA GLU A 42 20.36 0.40 -5.79
C GLU A 42 19.71 -0.90 -5.31
N VAL A 43 18.72 -1.39 -6.04
CA VAL A 43 18.07 -2.67 -5.74
C VAL A 43 18.59 -3.70 -6.74
N PRO A 44 19.17 -4.80 -6.27
CA PRO A 44 19.65 -5.86 -7.16
C PRO A 44 18.47 -6.50 -7.89
N HIS A 45 18.74 -7.13 -9.03
CA HIS A 45 17.74 -7.88 -9.78
C HIS A 45 17.11 -8.97 -8.88
N LEU A 46 15.78 -8.94 -8.76
CA LEU A 46 15.04 -9.82 -7.84
C LEU A 46 14.53 -11.09 -8.52
N GLY A 47 14.42 -11.10 -9.84
CA GLY A 47 13.80 -12.21 -10.59
C GLY A 47 12.27 -12.26 -10.43
N VAL A 48 11.66 -11.18 -9.98
CA VAL A 48 10.21 -11.06 -9.73
C VAL A 48 9.60 -10.13 -10.79
N PRO A 49 8.96 -10.66 -11.83
CA PRO A 49 8.27 -9.84 -12.81
C PRO A 49 7.04 -9.18 -12.18
N VAL A 50 6.80 -7.93 -12.56
CA VAL A 50 5.55 -7.25 -12.21
C VAL A 50 4.44 -7.74 -13.12
N GLU A 51 3.47 -8.40 -12.53
CA GLU A 51 2.29 -8.91 -13.22
C GLU A 51 1.19 -7.84 -13.32
N ARG A 52 0.35 -7.96 -14.35
CA ARG A 52 -0.74 -7.00 -14.54
C ARG A 52 -1.87 -7.27 -13.56
N GLY A 53 -2.08 -6.35 -12.61
CA GLY A 53 -3.17 -6.37 -11.66
C GLY A 53 -4.53 -5.96 -12.26
N MET A 54 -5.61 -6.10 -11.49
CA MET A 54 -6.94 -5.65 -11.90
C MET A 54 -7.05 -4.12 -11.79
N THR A 55 -7.72 -3.51 -12.75
CA THR A 55 -8.04 -2.08 -12.73
C THR A 55 -9.48 -1.89 -12.26
N HIS A 56 -9.65 -1.13 -11.21
CA HIS A 56 -10.94 -0.65 -10.71
C HIS A 56 -10.93 0.88 -10.70
N ASP A 57 -11.01 1.48 -9.51
CA ASP A 57 -11.03 2.91 -9.23
C ASP A 57 -9.64 3.55 -9.01
N SER A 58 -8.56 2.77 -9.14
CA SER A 58 -7.18 3.20 -8.84
C SER A 58 -6.65 4.32 -9.75
N ILE A 59 -7.32 4.62 -10.85
CA ILE A 59 -6.94 5.68 -11.78
C ILE A 59 -7.93 6.83 -11.71
N GLY A 60 -7.68 7.78 -10.83
CA GLY A 60 -8.44 9.01 -10.74
C GLY A 60 -8.20 9.96 -11.94
N LYS A 61 -8.99 11.01 -11.99
CA LYS A 61 -9.01 12.01 -13.09
C LYS A 61 -7.62 12.55 -13.46
N TYR A 62 -6.77 12.76 -12.48
CA TYR A 62 -5.43 13.35 -12.67
C TYR A 62 -4.40 12.30 -13.03
N VAL A 63 -4.38 11.18 -12.34
CA VAL A 63 -3.44 10.07 -12.55
C VAL A 63 -3.60 9.46 -13.94
N LYS A 64 -4.81 9.43 -14.49
CA LYS A 64 -5.11 8.93 -15.85
C LYS A 64 -4.30 9.65 -16.96
N ARG A 65 -3.81 10.84 -16.70
CA ARG A 65 -2.99 11.60 -17.67
C ARG A 65 -1.51 11.19 -17.62
N LEU A 66 -1.09 10.61 -16.50
CA LEU A 66 0.32 10.28 -16.22
C LEU A 66 0.58 8.78 -16.35
N VAL A 67 -0.39 7.94 -16.00
CA VAL A 67 -0.28 6.48 -16.01
C VAL A 67 -1.05 5.90 -17.17
N LYS A 68 -0.37 5.17 -18.04
CA LYS A 68 -0.98 4.42 -19.12
C LYS A 68 -1.16 2.97 -18.68
N LYS A 69 -2.41 2.49 -18.77
CA LYS A 69 -2.72 1.11 -18.40
C LYS A 69 -2.05 0.12 -19.37
N SER A 70 -1.41 -0.89 -18.82
CA SER A 70 -0.91 -2.02 -19.58
C SER A 70 -2.06 -2.73 -20.32
N SER A 71 -1.79 -3.13 -21.54
CA SER A 71 -2.69 -3.94 -22.38
C SER A 71 -2.66 -5.44 -22.07
N HIS A 72 -1.77 -5.88 -21.20
CA HIS A 72 -1.72 -7.28 -20.78
C HIS A 72 -3.04 -7.70 -20.12
N PRO A 73 -3.43 -8.96 -20.21
CA PRO A 73 -4.57 -9.48 -19.45
C PRO A 73 -4.29 -9.41 -17.95
N THR A 74 -5.33 -9.27 -17.16
CA THR A 74 -5.21 -9.35 -15.70
C THR A 74 -4.67 -10.72 -15.32
N ALA A 75 -3.65 -10.75 -14.48
CA ALA A 75 -3.03 -11.97 -13.99
C ALA A 75 -3.99 -12.74 -13.05
N ASN A 76 -3.77 -14.05 -12.94
CA ASN A 76 -4.42 -14.87 -11.93
C ASN A 76 -3.76 -14.62 -10.56
N ILE A 77 -4.24 -13.59 -9.84
CA ILE A 77 -3.65 -13.16 -8.57
C ILE A 77 -3.58 -14.32 -7.57
N VAL A 78 -4.68 -15.03 -7.37
CA VAL A 78 -4.75 -16.16 -6.42
C VAL A 78 -3.73 -17.23 -6.77
N GLY A 79 -3.73 -17.68 -8.04
CA GLY A 79 -2.81 -18.72 -8.48
C GLY A 79 -1.33 -18.31 -8.33
N ILE A 80 -0.99 -17.04 -8.63
CA ILE A 80 0.39 -16.56 -8.46
C ILE A 80 0.79 -16.53 -6.97
N LEU A 81 -0.10 -16.07 -6.09
CA LEU A 81 0.17 -16.03 -4.65
C LEU A 81 0.35 -17.44 -4.08
N GLU A 82 -0.47 -18.40 -4.51
CA GLU A 82 -0.37 -19.80 -4.10
C GLU A 82 0.89 -20.48 -4.65
N ASP A 83 1.16 -20.34 -5.96
CA ASP A 83 2.32 -20.95 -6.64
C ASP A 83 3.66 -20.42 -6.08
N ARG A 84 3.67 -19.20 -5.57
CA ARG A 84 4.85 -18.56 -4.98
C ARG A 84 4.89 -18.66 -3.46
N GLU A 85 3.95 -19.38 -2.85
CA GLU A 85 3.86 -19.59 -1.40
C GLU A 85 3.93 -18.27 -0.59
N VAL A 86 3.19 -17.24 -1.05
CA VAL A 86 3.22 -15.92 -0.43
C VAL A 86 2.49 -15.94 0.92
N ASP A 87 3.18 -15.57 1.98
CA ASP A 87 2.61 -15.49 3.33
C ASP A 87 1.79 -14.23 3.55
N VAL A 88 2.27 -13.08 3.06
CA VAL A 88 1.70 -11.76 3.34
C VAL A 88 1.71 -10.87 2.10
N VAL A 89 0.60 -10.23 1.82
CA VAL A 89 0.48 -9.22 0.76
C VAL A 89 0.47 -7.81 1.35
N ILE A 90 1.31 -6.95 0.80
CA ILE A 90 1.38 -5.54 1.18
C ILE A 90 0.61 -4.70 0.15
N ASN A 91 -0.33 -3.89 0.60
CA ASN A 91 -1.11 -3.00 -0.26
C ASN A 91 -0.54 -1.59 -0.27
N TYR A 92 -0.02 -1.17 -1.41
CA TYR A 92 0.47 0.19 -1.72
C TYR A 92 -0.31 0.84 -2.87
N LEU A 93 -1.56 0.48 -3.08
CA LEU A 93 -2.39 1.14 -4.10
C LEU A 93 -2.48 2.65 -3.85
N PRO A 94 -2.74 3.45 -4.89
CA PRO A 94 -2.95 4.89 -4.73
C PRO A 94 -4.11 5.21 -3.79
N VAL A 95 -4.00 6.32 -3.08
CA VAL A 95 -5.08 6.84 -2.21
C VAL A 95 -6.37 6.99 -3.02
N GLY A 96 -7.49 6.54 -2.45
CA GLY A 96 -8.81 6.54 -3.10
C GLY A 96 -9.14 5.26 -3.87
N SER A 97 -8.25 4.26 -3.87
CA SER A 97 -8.45 2.95 -4.52
C SER A 97 -9.28 2.01 -3.64
N GLU A 98 -10.51 2.39 -3.31
CA GLU A 98 -11.34 1.61 -2.37
C GLU A 98 -11.84 0.30 -2.99
N ASP A 99 -12.41 0.36 -4.20
CA ASP A 99 -12.92 -0.82 -4.88
C ASP A 99 -11.80 -1.80 -5.24
N ALA A 100 -10.67 -1.27 -5.71
CA ALA A 100 -9.49 -2.08 -5.99
C ALA A 100 -8.98 -2.78 -4.72
N THR A 101 -8.87 -2.06 -3.61
CA THR A 101 -8.42 -2.62 -2.33
C THR A 101 -9.34 -3.75 -1.87
N LYS A 102 -10.65 -3.53 -1.86
CA LYS A 102 -11.63 -4.55 -1.46
C LYS A 102 -11.57 -5.79 -2.37
N TRP A 103 -11.40 -5.56 -3.67
CA TRP A 103 -11.21 -6.66 -4.61
C TRP A 103 -9.94 -7.47 -4.32
N TYR A 104 -8.80 -6.80 -4.05
CA TYR A 104 -7.56 -7.48 -3.68
C TYR A 104 -7.68 -8.23 -2.36
N VAL A 105 -8.40 -7.67 -1.36
CA VAL A 105 -8.68 -8.38 -0.10
C VAL A 105 -9.35 -9.73 -0.36
N GLU A 106 -10.31 -9.80 -1.29
CA GLU A 106 -10.94 -11.06 -1.66
C GLU A 106 -9.93 -12.07 -2.26
N GLN A 107 -9.02 -11.59 -3.12
CA GLN A 107 -7.98 -12.46 -3.71
C GLN A 107 -7.00 -12.95 -2.61
N ILE A 108 -6.59 -12.07 -1.71
CA ILE A 108 -5.69 -12.37 -0.59
C ILE A 108 -6.30 -13.42 0.33
N LEU A 109 -7.57 -13.27 0.70
CA LEU A 109 -8.30 -14.25 1.51
C LEU A 109 -8.47 -15.59 0.81
N ASN A 110 -8.68 -15.60 -0.51
CA ASN A 110 -8.78 -16.82 -1.30
C ASN A 110 -7.44 -17.54 -1.40
N ALA A 111 -6.34 -16.80 -1.55
CA ALA A 111 -4.98 -17.35 -1.57
C ALA A 111 -4.45 -17.68 -0.15
N ARG A 112 -5.25 -17.46 0.91
CA ARG A 112 -4.88 -17.71 2.31
C ARG A 112 -3.64 -16.95 2.78
N CYS A 113 -3.44 -15.72 2.30
CA CYS A 113 -2.36 -14.83 2.72
C CYS A 113 -2.81 -13.87 3.82
N GLY A 114 -1.87 -13.44 4.67
CA GLY A 114 -2.05 -12.28 5.52
C GLY A 114 -2.02 -10.97 4.73
N MET A 115 -2.37 -9.86 5.36
CA MET A 115 -2.38 -8.56 4.70
C MET A 115 -1.78 -7.45 5.55
N VAL A 116 -0.99 -6.58 4.92
CA VAL A 116 -0.59 -5.28 5.46
C VAL A 116 -1.19 -4.19 4.56
N ASN A 117 -2.16 -3.45 5.08
CA ASN A 117 -2.83 -2.39 4.33
C ASN A 117 -2.19 -1.03 4.63
N CYS A 118 -1.42 -0.51 3.68
CA CYS A 118 -0.63 0.71 3.83
C CYS A 118 -1.32 1.96 3.27
N ILE A 119 -2.62 1.90 2.98
CA ILE A 119 -3.39 3.04 2.45
C ILE A 119 -4.63 3.33 3.32
N PRO A 120 -5.18 4.56 3.28
CA PRO A 120 -6.30 4.97 4.11
C PRO A 120 -7.66 4.47 3.57
N VAL A 121 -7.74 3.19 3.21
CA VAL A 121 -8.98 2.45 2.95
C VAL A 121 -9.20 1.52 4.13
N PHE A 122 -10.33 1.64 4.80
CA PHE A 122 -10.59 0.88 6.02
C PHE A 122 -10.90 -0.58 5.72
N ILE A 123 -9.94 -1.43 6.03
CA ILE A 123 -10.06 -2.88 5.97
C ILE A 123 -9.81 -3.47 7.37
N ALA A 124 -8.63 -3.21 7.95
CA ALA A 124 -8.28 -3.73 9.27
C ALA A 124 -9.14 -3.15 10.40
N LYS A 125 -9.74 -1.97 10.19
CA LYS A 125 -10.66 -1.33 11.14
C LYS A 125 -12.10 -1.84 11.04
N GLU A 126 -12.52 -2.42 9.93
CA GLU A 126 -13.89 -2.85 9.69
C GLU A 126 -14.15 -4.25 10.24
N GLU A 127 -15.15 -4.41 11.12
CA GLU A 127 -15.50 -5.69 11.75
C GLU A 127 -15.79 -6.80 10.74
N TYR A 128 -16.40 -6.45 9.61
CA TYR A 128 -16.68 -7.40 8.52
C TYR A 128 -15.39 -8.06 8.00
N TRP A 129 -14.36 -7.27 7.71
CA TRP A 129 -13.10 -7.80 7.20
C TRP A 129 -12.29 -8.50 8.29
N GLN A 130 -12.26 -7.93 9.51
CA GLN A 130 -11.62 -8.56 10.67
C GLN A 130 -12.16 -9.98 10.88
N GLY A 131 -13.47 -10.15 10.87
CA GLY A 131 -14.12 -11.46 11.02
C GLY A 131 -13.66 -12.46 9.96
N ARG A 132 -13.58 -12.03 8.70
CA ARG A 132 -13.16 -12.90 7.60
C ARG A 132 -11.70 -13.33 7.66
N PHE A 133 -10.79 -12.46 8.11
CA PHE A 133 -9.40 -12.83 8.37
C PHE A 133 -9.28 -13.76 9.57
N GLN A 134 -10.02 -13.46 10.66
CA GLN A 134 -10.03 -14.28 11.87
C GLN A 134 -10.56 -15.69 11.61
N GLU A 135 -11.66 -15.85 10.87
CA GLU A 135 -12.22 -17.15 10.48
C GLU A 135 -11.23 -18.04 9.74
N ARG A 136 -10.29 -17.44 9.02
CA ARG A 136 -9.25 -18.15 8.26
C ARG A 136 -7.93 -18.29 9.02
N GLY A 137 -7.83 -17.71 10.22
CA GLY A 137 -6.60 -17.68 11.00
C GLY A 137 -5.49 -16.85 10.37
N LEU A 138 -5.84 -15.82 9.58
CA LEU A 138 -4.90 -14.99 8.83
C LEU A 138 -4.68 -13.64 9.54
N PRO A 139 -3.43 -13.14 9.59
CA PRO A 139 -3.16 -11.83 10.15
C PRO A 139 -3.56 -10.70 9.19
N ILE A 140 -4.04 -9.59 9.77
CA ILE A 140 -4.24 -8.32 9.06
C ILE A 140 -3.72 -7.18 9.91
N ILE A 141 -2.99 -6.25 9.28
CA ILE A 141 -2.49 -5.02 9.88
C ILE A 141 -2.85 -3.86 8.97
N GLY A 142 -3.31 -2.76 9.53
CA GLY A 142 -3.64 -1.51 8.84
C GLY A 142 -4.50 -0.64 9.76
N ASP A 143 -5.10 0.38 9.30
CA ASP A 143 -5.03 0.86 7.91
C ASP A 143 -4.11 2.08 7.88
N ASP A 144 -3.51 2.33 6.70
CA ASP A 144 -2.61 3.44 6.46
C ASP A 144 -1.21 3.31 7.10
N ILE A 145 -0.28 4.15 6.65
CA ILE A 145 1.05 4.28 7.22
C ILE A 145 1.16 5.62 7.93
N LYS A 146 1.52 5.57 9.21
CA LYS A 146 1.79 6.79 9.98
C LYS A 146 3.14 7.39 9.60
N SER A 147 3.14 8.64 9.17
CA SER A 147 4.37 9.40 8.96
C SER A 147 5.19 9.51 10.25
N GLN A 148 6.52 9.41 10.15
CA GLN A 148 7.42 9.63 11.28
C GLN A 148 7.36 11.07 11.77
N VAL A 149 7.40 12.02 10.83
CA VAL A 149 7.18 13.45 11.06
C VAL A 149 6.21 13.93 10.01
N GLY A 150 4.98 14.15 10.40
CA GLY A 150 3.94 14.67 9.52
C GLY A 150 3.22 15.85 10.18
N ALA A 151 2.42 16.54 9.39
CA ALA A 151 1.67 17.71 9.86
C ALA A 151 0.85 17.41 11.12
N THR A 152 0.21 16.24 11.20
CA THR A 152 -0.58 15.82 12.36
C THR A 152 0.27 15.64 13.61
N ILE A 153 1.49 15.11 13.50
CA ILE A 153 2.39 14.92 14.64
C ILE A 153 2.84 16.30 15.16
N LEU A 154 3.28 17.17 14.25
CA LEU A 154 3.67 18.52 14.60
C LEU A 154 2.52 19.31 15.27
N HIS A 155 1.33 19.22 14.70
CA HIS A 155 0.13 19.84 15.24
C HIS A 155 -0.16 19.37 16.67
N ARG A 156 -0.12 18.07 16.93
CA ARG A 156 -0.31 17.50 18.27
C ARG A 156 0.73 17.96 19.27
N VAL A 157 2.00 18.02 18.87
CA VAL A 157 3.08 18.51 19.73
C VAL A 157 2.87 19.98 20.08
N LEU A 158 2.51 20.81 19.12
CA LEU A 158 2.24 22.24 19.35
C LEU A 158 1.02 22.45 20.24
N THR A 159 -0.09 21.76 20.01
CA THR A 159 -1.28 21.88 20.86
C THR A 159 -0.96 21.48 22.31
N ARG A 160 -0.23 20.37 22.48
CA ARG A 160 0.20 19.93 23.80
C ARG A 160 1.12 20.95 24.49
N LEU A 161 2.04 21.56 23.75
CA LEU A 161 2.92 22.60 24.27
C LEU A 161 2.12 23.81 24.81
N PHE A 162 1.07 24.24 24.09
CA PHE A 162 0.22 25.34 24.55
C PHE A 162 -0.52 24.98 25.86
N GLU A 163 -1.10 23.77 25.92
CA GLU A 163 -1.73 23.27 27.14
C GLU A 163 -0.76 23.23 28.33
N ASP A 164 0.43 22.66 28.12
CA ASP A 164 1.49 22.54 29.14
C ASP A 164 1.99 23.93 29.59
N ARG A 165 1.84 24.95 28.77
CA ARG A 165 2.14 26.37 29.10
C ARG A 165 0.94 27.12 29.72
N GLY A 166 -0.18 26.45 29.95
CA GLY A 166 -1.39 27.03 30.53
C GLY A 166 -2.18 27.92 29.58
N ALA A 167 -1.96 27.80 28.27
CA ALA A 167 -2.77 28.48 27.27
C ALA A 167 -4.00 27.64 26.94
N GLU A 168 -5.18 28.28 26.97
CA GLU A 168 -6.42 27.66 26.51
C GLU A 168 -6.51 27.77 25.00
N ILE A 169 -6.77 26.63 24.34
CA ILE A 169 -6.87 26.56 22.88
C ILE A 169 -8.35 26.55 22.51
N GLU A 170 -8.84 27.66 21.96
CA GLU A 170 -10.24 27.75 21.52
C GLU A 170 -10.46 26.98 20.20
N ASN A 171 -9.57 27.16 19.23
CA ASN A 171 -9.69 26.55 17.91
C ASN A 171 -8.32 26.26 17.28
N THR A 172 -8.23 25.20 16.51
CA THR A 172 -7.06 24.92 15.68
C THR A 172 -7.45 24.56 14.25
N TYR A 173 -6.61 24.89 13.29
CA TYR A 173 -6.78 24.54 11.89
C TYR A 173 -5.48 23.98 11.33
N GLN A 174 -5.58 22.87 10.59
CA GLN A 174 -4.46 22.31 9.85
C GLN A 174 -4.81 22.25 8.38
N LEU A 175 -4.05 22.96 7.56
CA LEU A 175 -4.17 22.93 6.10
C LEU A 175 -2.93 22.28 5.51
N ASN A 176 -3.14 21.21 4.73
CA ASN A 176 -2.06 20.50 4.06
C ASN A 176 -2.07 20.88 2.57
N PHE A 177 -0.93 21.35 2.08
CA PHE A 177 -0.74 21.72 0.67
C PHE A 177 0.39 20.89 0.06
N GLY A 178 0.16 20.40 -1.15
CA GLY A 178 1.10 19.54 -1.87
C GLY A 178 1.11 18.11 -1.35
N GLY A 179 1.97 17.29 -1.91
CA GLY A 179 2.14 15.92 -1.51
C GLY A 179 1.42 14.93 -2.41
N ASN A 180 0.77 13.95 -1.86
CA ASN A 180 0.19 12.83 -2.59
C ASN A 180 -0.65 13.23 -3.79
N THR A 181 -0.48 12.48 -4.86
CA THR A 181 -1.28 12.57 -6.07
C THR A 181 -2.62 11.89 -5.89
#